data_b8e32bc4c143e49cad4e02d0fb2470f2
#
_entry.id   b8e32bc4c143e49cad4e02d0fb2470f2
#
_cell.length_a   1.000
_cell.length_b   1.000
_cell.length_c   1.000
_cell.angle_alpha   90.00
_cell.angle_beta   90.00
_cell.angle_gamma   90.00
#
_symmetry.space_group_name_H-M   'P 1'
#
loop_
_entity.id
_entity.type
_entity.pdbx_description
1 polymer ?
#
loop_
_entity_poly.entity_id
_entity_poly.type
_entity_poly.pdbx_seq_one_letter_code
_entity_poly.pdbx_strand_id
1 'polypeptide(L)'
;MNAPAIFAKEYSDYADQVGIDFKVDFTQFTPRATYTSSSLRRAYFRGMKWYIMLPFFVKSADLTNYAFGISQLMAENPAQAKDYDRLESAIDFMVGGSDDLMPVDYLKALDAAKNAPDKEAAIMDYLTKAHNPKIKDMQANYPTVGEVQSADVLLDTKGMRFFSGKFILDSYWTGQLTQGDEANKPGYDQKLPPMASSLEVMGLLGSDYAKSQIPKLDFYKPTNSRAIDKAMKDLAAENATYTDADWMKNLYTGWLWTIKGLFDWQKTNAKSLPPFMQSVAWQAKVLQNASGFWTELRHATILYAKQSFAERGGGDGGCDNRKVPEPPKGYIEPQLLAYQRLSYLAKKTDAGLTEQGYKLNNQYPLKSFIAMMDTVIDYSQRELADAKLNEKVVSITNTDPNDPTNSCTTNSIDGTSDWENIRKVLTQDISDALPVPVEGPVLFAKDKRAAILADVHTGQDSNYPPHILYEGTGVPYVIFTAVDDANGPRLTVGFTYSHYEFTKPYGGQRMTDEDWQTNFYKPGDTYNAFDYVAKSLKPAVNYWYKILFAGK
;
A
#
# COMPACT_ATOMS: atom_id res chain seq x y z
N MET A 1 -8.30 25.31 -8.45
CA MET A 1 -7.12 25.71 -9.27
C MET A 1 -7.62 25.97 -10.68
N ASN A 2 -7.26 27.10 -11.27
CA ASN A 2 -7.53 27.30 -12.70
C ASN A 2 -6.68 26.28 -13.44
N ALA A 3 -7.30 25.45 -14.27
CA ALA A 3 -6.56 24.64 -15.22
C ALA A 3 -5.71 25.63 -16.04
N PRO A 4 -4.39 25.49 -16.11
CA PRO A 4 -3.60 26.36 -16.96
C PRO A 4 -4.06 26.16 -18.39
N ALA A 5 -3.99 27.22 -19.18
CA ALA A 5 -4.29 27.24 -20.62
C ALA A 5 -3.36 26.32 -21.47
N ILE A 6 -2.81 25.28 -20.85
CA ILE A 6 -1.92 24.26 -21.41
C ILE A 6 -2.74 23.16 -22.09
N PHE A 7 -4.03 23.04 -21.80
CA PHE A 7 -4.83 22.07 -22.52
C PHE A 7 -4.99 22.54 -23.94
N ALA A 8 -4.51 21.72 -24.85
CA ALA A 8 -4.72 21.92 -26.26
C ALA A 8 -6.23 22.09 -26.52
N LYS A 9 -6.54 22.88 -27.54
CA LYS A 9 -7.91 23.20 -27.95
C LYS A 9 -8.81 21.95 -28.03
N GLU A 10 -8.24 20.83 -28.42
CA GLU A 10 -8.90 19.54 -28.60
C GLU A 10 -9.56 19.00 -27.31
N TYR A 11 -8.95 19.27 -26.14
CA TYR A 11 -9.57 18.90 -24.86
C TYR A 11 -10.76 19.79 -24.50
N SER A 12 -10.64 21.11 -24.82
CA SER A 12 -11.73 22.07 -24.61
C SER A 12 -12.91 21.77 -25.55
N ASP A 13 -12.61 21.54 -26.82
CA ASP A 13 -13.63 21.21 -27.82
C ASP A 13 -14.36 19.91 -27.46
N TYR A 14 -13.64 18.91 -26.96
CA TYR A 14 -14.26 17.66 -26.50
C TYR A 14 -15.09 17.85 -25.22
N ALA A 15 -14.60 18.64 -24.26
CA ALA A 15 -15.35 19.00 -23.06
C ALA A 15 -16.69 19.65 -23.41
N ASP A 16 -16.69 20.60 -24.36
CA ASP A 16 -17.88 21.26 -24.86
C ASP A 16 -18.81 20.27 -25.59
N GLN A 17 -18.26 19.36 -26.39
CA GLN A 17 -19.01 18.35 -27.13
C GLN A 17 -19.78 17.42 -26.20
N VAL A 18 -19.18 16.94 -25.13
CA VAL A 18 -19.80 15.97 -24.19
C VAL A 18 -20.50 16.64 -23.01
N GLY A 19 -20.35 17.96 -22.85
CA GLY A 19 -20.92 18.72 -21.74
C GLY A 19 -20.30 18.39 -20.39
N ILE A 20 -19.01 18.01 -20.37
CA ILE A 20 -18.27 17.64 -19.16
C ILE A 20 -17.20 18.70 -18.86
N ASP A 21 -17.07 19.10 -17.59
CA ASP A 21 -15.95 19.92 -17.11
C ASP A 21 -14.81 18.98 -16.65
N PHE A 22 -13.78 18.84 -17.49
CA PHE A 22 -12.59 18.07 -17.16
C PHE A 22 -11.62 18.88 -16.33
N LYS A 23 -11.20 18.36 -15.18
CA LYS A 23 -10.21 18.99 -14.31
C LYS A 23 -9.11 18.02 -13.96
N VAL A 24 -7.87 18.47 -14.13
CA VAL A 24 -6.68 17.75 -13.66
C VAL A 24 -6.32 18.25 -12.27
N ASP A 25 -6.19 17.29 -11.35
CA ASP A 25 -5.69 17.57 -10.01
C ASP A 25 -4.16 17.74 -10.02
N PHE A 26 -3.68 18.98 -10.21
CA PHE A 26 -2.25 19.29 -10.21
C PHE A 26 -1.57 19.05 -8.86
N THR A 27 -2.30 18.86 -7.76
CA THR A 27 -1.69 18.48 -6.49
C THR A 27 -1.12 17.07 -6.54
N GLN A 28 -1.63 16.21 -7.44
CA GLN A 28 -1.08 14.88 -7.71
C GLN A 28 0.37 14.91 -8.24
N PHE A 29 0.81 16.04 -8.83
CA PHE A 29 2.17 16.24 -9.32
C PHE A 29 3.16 16.63 -8.21
N THR A 30 2.71 16.82 -6.98
CA THR A 30 3.56 17.05 -5.82
C THR A 30 4.36 15.76 -5.54
N PRO A 31 5.70 15.77 -5.73
CA PRO A 31 6.51 14.61 -5.39
C PRO A 31 6.42 14.35 -3.89
N ARG A 32 6.22 13.11 -3.51
CA ARG A 32 6.11 12.67 -2.12
C ARG A 32 6.72 11.29 -1.98
N ALA A 33 6.77 10.78 -0.79
CA ALA A 33 7.44 9.53 -0.48
C ALA A 33 8.93 9.55 -0.92
N THR A 34 9.49 8.44 -1.33
CA THR A 34 10.89 8.34 -1.77
C THR A 34 11.26 9.26 -2.93
N TYR A 35 10.25 9.80 -3.65
CA TYR A 35 10.50 10.71 -4.76
C TYR A 35 10.89 12.13 -4.33
N THR A 36 10.83 12.47 -3.04
CA THR A 36 11.36 13.74 -2.50
C THR A 36 12.88 13.73 -2.37
N SER A 37 13.51 12.56 -2.34
CA SER A 37 14.90 12.36 -1.94
C SER A 37 15.96 12.94 -2.90
N SER A 38 15.64 13.18 -4.18
CA SER A 38 16.56 13.80 -5.14
C SER A 38 15.84 14.62 -6.20
N SER A 39 16.57 15.53 -6.88
CA SER A 39 16.03 16.30 -8.01
C SER A 39 15.60 15.40 -9.18
N LEU A 40 16.37 14.34 -9.45
CA LEU A 40 16.06 13.36 -10.49
C LEU A 40 14.77 12.61 -10.19
N ARG A 41 14.60 12.12 -8.96
CA ARG A 41 13.38 11.42 -8.54
C ARG A 41 12.15 12.33 -8.57
N ARG A 42 12.29 13.60 -8.15
CA ARG A 42 11.22 14.60 -8.26
C ARG A 42 10.83 14.87 -9.72
N ALA A 43 11.81 14.98 -10.62
CA ALA A 43 11.55 15.17 -12.05
C ALA A 43 10.88 13.93 -12.65
N TYR A 44 11.37 12.74 -12.33
CA TYR A 44 10.78 11.47 -12.75
C TYR A 44 9.33 11.34 -12.31
N PHE A 45 9.03 11.63 -11.03
CA PHE A 45 7.67 11.58 -10.51
C PHE A 45 6.72 12.48 -11.30
N ARG A 46 7.12 13.74 -11.54
CA ARG A 46 6.29 14.69 -12.30
C ARG A 46 6.09 14.27 -13.76
N GLY A 47 7.14 13.79 -14.40
CA GLY A 47 7.07 13.31 -15.78
C GLY A 47 6.17 12.10 -15.93
N MET A 48 6.29 11.11 -15.04
CA MET A 48 5.43 9.92 -15.07
C MET A 48 3.98 10.28 -14.75
N LYS A 49 3.72 11.17 -13.75
CA LYS A 49 2.35 11.65 -13.46
C LYS A 49 1.72 12.35 -14.66
N TRP A 50 2.50 13.09 -15.46
CA TRP A 50 2.00 13.70 -16.69
C TRP A 50 1.46 12.64 -17.66
N TYR A 51 2.24 11.60 -17.96
CA TYR A 51 1.84 10.53 -18.86
C TYR A 51 0.69 9.66 -18.32
N ILE A 52 0.59 9.53 -16.98
CA ILE A 52 -0.45 8.75 -16.31
C ILE A 52 -1.78 9.51 -16.27
N MET A 53 -1.78 10.83 -16.11
CA MET A 53 -3.00 11.58 -15.82
C MET A 53 -3.70 12.17 -17.04
N LEU A 54 -3.05 12.22 -18.20
CA LEU A 54 -3.63 12.82 -19.41
C LEU A 54 -4.07 11.75 -20.41
N PRO A 55 -5.37 11.46 -20.53
CA PRO A 55 -5.88 10.52 -21.49
C PRO A 55 -6.08 11.17 -22.87
N PHE A 56 -5.85 10.41 -23.93
CA PHE A 56 -6.34 10.69 -25.26
C PHE A 56 -7.74 10.08 -25.37
N PHE A 57 -8.76 10.90 -25.20
CA PHE A 57 -10.15 10.42 -25.12
C PHE A 57 -10.62 9.74 -26.41
N VAL A 58 -11.17 8.53 -26.29
CA VAL A 58 -11.64 7.71 -27.42
C VAL A 58 -12.75 8.40 -28.21
N LYS A 59 -13.67 9.09 -27.54
CA LYS A 59 -14.78 9.77 -28.20
C LYS A 59 -14.39 11.09 -28.87
N SER A 60 -13.16 11.58 -28.70
CA SER A 60 -12.62 12.72 -29.42
C SER A 60 -11.87 12.26 -30.66
N ALA A 61 -12.30 12.67 -31.85
CA ALA A 61 -11.65 12.29 -33.11
C ALA A 61 -10.20 12.74 -33.16
N ASP A 62 -9.91 13.99 -32.75
CA ASP A 62 -8.56 14.56 -32.78
C ASP A 62 -7.63 13.82 -31.79
N LEU A 63 -8.06 13.63 -30.53
CA LEU A 63 -7.26 12.93 -29.53
C LEU A 63 -7.05 11.45 -29.88
N THR A 64 -8.05 10.79 -30.47
CA THR A 64 -7.93 9.44 -31.00
C THR A 64 -6.92 9.35 -32.15
N ASN A 65 -6.90 10.34 -33.04
CA ASN A 65 -5.90 10.41 -34.13
C ASN A 65 -4.48 10.59 -33.57
N TYR A 66 -4.28 11.40 -32.53
CA TYR A 66 -2.97 11.52 -31.87
C TYR A 66 -2.56 10.19 -31.21
N ALA A 67 -3.48 9.49 -30.55
CA ALA A 67 -3.22 8.17 -29.99
C ALA A 67 -2.79 7.15 -31.05
N PHE A 68 -3.43 7.15 -32.24
CA PHE A 68 -3.00 6.33 -33.37
C PHE A 68 -1.62 6.71 -33.84
N GLY A 69 -1.33 8.01 -34.01
CA GLY A 69 0.00 8.49 -34.42
C GLY A 69 1.11 8.02 -33.49
N ILE A 70 0.90 8.13 -32.16
CA ILE A 70 1.84 7.63 -31.14
C ILE A 70 2.02 6.12 -31.28
N SER A 71 0.92 5.37 -31.41
CA SER A 71 0.96 3.90 -31.49
C SER A 71 1.68 3.42 -32.75
N GLN A 72 1.48 4.09 -33.90
CA GLN A 72 2.18 3.80 -35.15
C GLN A 72 3.66 4.11 -35.05
N LEU A 73 4.04 5.28 -34.49
CA LEU A 73 5.44 5.63 -34.26
C LEU A 73 6.16 4.59 -33.39
N MET A 74 5.47 4.05 -32.36
CA MET A 74 6.02 2.96 -31.56
C MET A 74 6.21 1.68 -32.38
N ALA A 75 5.25 1.33 -33.24
CA ALA A 75 5.37 0.16 -34.11
C ALA A 75 6.50 0.30 -35.13
N GLU A 76 6.78 1.51 -35.62
CA GLU A 76 7.88 1.83 -36.55
C GLU A 76 9.25 1.85 -35.85
N ASN A 77 9.29 1.91 -34.54
CA ASN A 77 10.50 1.99 -33.71
C ASN A 77 10.60 0.82 -32.72
N PRO A 78 10.85 -0.42 -33.15
CA PRO A 78 10.75 -1.61 -32.33
C PRO A 78 11.72 -1.66 -31.14
N ALA A 79 12.84 -0.93 -31.20
CA ALA A 79 13.76 -0.83 -30.07
C ALA A 79 13.14 -0.06 -28.90
N GLN A 80 12.53 1.10 -29.20
CA GLN A 80 11.83 1.92 -28.20
C GLN A 80 10.57 1.24 -27.69
N ALA A 81 9.83 0.56 -28.57
CA ALA A 81 8.68 -0.25 -28.18
C ALA A 81 9.08 -1.34 -27.19
N LYS A 82 10.20 -2.03 -27.41
CA LYS A 82 10.72 -3.04 -26.49
C LYS A 82 11.10 -2.46 -25.12
N ASP A 83 11.71 -1.27 -25.08
CA ASP A 83 12.04 -0.60 -23.81
C ASP A 83 10.77 -0.18 -23.05
N TYR A 84 9.76 0.32 -23.78
CA TYR A 84 8.44 0.62 -23.24
C TYR A 84 7.78 -0.63 -22.65
N ASP A 85 7.68 -1.72 -23.41
CA ASP A 85 7.07 -2.99 -22.99
C ASP A 85 7.80 -3.57 -21.77
N ARG A 86 9.12 -3.46 -21.73
CA ARG A 86 9.92 -3.90 -20.58
C ARG A 86 9.57 -3.13 -19.31
N LEU A 87 9.43 -1.80 -19.41
CA LEU A 87 9.05 -0.97 -18.27
C LEU A 87 7.62 -1.27 -17.81
N GLU A 88 6.67 -1.31 -18.76
CA GLU A 88 5.26 -1.61 -18.49
C GLU A 88 5.09 -2.99 -17.84
N SER A 89 5.74 -4.02 -18.39
CA SER A 89 5.68 -5.38 -17.84
C SER A 89 6.19 -5.46 -16.40
N ALA A 90 7.25 -4.71 -16.07
CA ALA A 90 7.76 -4.66 -14.71
C ALA A 90 6.78 -3.97 -13.75
N ILE A 91 6.17 -2.88 -14.19
CA ILE A 91 5.15 -2.16 -13.40
C ILE A 91 3.90 -3.03 -13.24
N ASP A 92 3.47 -3.72 -14.29
CA ASP A 92 2.33 -4.66 -14.24
C ASP A 92 2.58 -5.83 -13.28
N PHE A 93 3.80 -6.36 -13.27
CA PHE A 93 4.19 -7.38 -12.31
C PHE A 93 4.15 -6.88 -10.87
N MET A 94 4.61 -5.66 -10.63
CA MET A 94 4.65 -5.07 -9.28
C MET A 94 3.27 -4.60 -8.80
N VAL A 95 2.54 -3.86 -9.64
CA VAL A 95 1.33 -3.13 -9.23
C VAL A 95 0.06 -3.73 -9.84
N GLY A 96 0.13 -4.21 -11.08
CA GLY A 96 -0.98 -4.73 -11.84
C GLY A 96 -1.18 -4.03 -13.17
N GLY A 97 -2.03 -4.61 -14.00
CA GLY A 97 -2.36 -4.05 -15.31
C GLY A 97 -3.24 -2.82 -15.21
N SER A 98 -3.32 -2.10 -16.31
CA SER A 98 -4.22 -0.96 -16.46
C SER A 98 -5.64 -1.40 -16.82
N ASP A 99 -6.61 -0.58 -16.44
CA ASP A 99 -7.98 -0.61 -16.96
C ASP A 99 -8.22 0.48 -18.04
N ASP A 100 -7.17 1.24 -18.40
CA ASP A 100 -7.17 2.20 -19.50
C ASP A 100 -6.67 1.57 -20.81
N LEU A 101 -6.95 2.21 -21.95
CA LEU A 101 -6.38 1.83 -23.24
C LEU A 101 -4.88 2.16 -23.29
N MET A 102 -4.14 1.32 -24.03
CA MET A 102 -2.71 1.41 -24.21
C MET A 102 -2.38 1.54 -25.72
N PRO A 103 -1.17 1.97 -26.11
CA PRO A 103 -0.80 2.07 -27.53
C PRO A 103 -1.05 0.78 -28.33
N VAL A 104 -0.84 -0.38 -27.71
CA VAL A 104 -1.08 -1.69 -28.35
C VAL A 104 -2.55 -1.92 -28.72
N ASP A 105 -3.50 -1.32 -28.00
CA ASP A 105 -4.93 -1.50 -28.28
C ASP A 105 -5.33 -0.74 -29.55
N TYR A 106 -4.73 0.41 -29.82
CA TYR A 106 -4.91 1.16 -31.04
C TYR A 106 -4.37 0.41 -32.26
N LEU A 107 -3.22 -0.27 -32.13
CA LEU A 107 -2.69 -1.13 -33.19
C LEU A 107 -3.60 -2.33 -33.46
N LYS A 108 -4.14 -2.95 -32.41
CA LYS A 108 -5.11 -4.05 -32.54
C LYS A 108 -6.43 -3.57 -33.18
N ALA A 109 -6.89 -2.35 -32.84
CA ALA A 109 -8.07 -1.76 -33.46
C ALA A 109 -7.89 -1.57 -34.97
N LEU A 110 -6.72 -1.08 -35.41
CA LEU A 110 -6.38 -0.97 -36.84
C LEU A 110 -6.36 -2.33 -37.54
N ASP A 111 -5.80 -3.35 -36.90
CA ASP A 111 -5.76 -4.71 -37.48
C ASP A 111 -7.16 -5.31 -37.57
N ALA A 112 -7.99 -5.16 -36.52
CA ALA A 112 -9.39 -5.63 -36.51
C ALA A 112 -10.22 -4.96 -37.62
N ALA A 113 -9.95 -3.69 -37.94
CA ALA A 113 -10.67 -2.93 -38.96
C ALA A 113 -10.14 -3.16 -40.38
N LYS A 114 -9.03 -3.90 -40.57
CA LYS A 114 -8.34 -4.05 -41.85
C LYS A 114 -9.24 -4.47 -43.03
N ASN A 115 -10.15 -5.40 -42.75
CA ASN A 115 -11.09 -5.96 -43.74
C ASN A 115 -12.55 -5.54 -43.51
N ALA A 116 -12.80 -4.61 -42.60
CA ALA A 116 -14.15 -4.15 -42.31
C ALA A 116 -14.69 -3.25 -43.44
N PRO A 117 -15.97 -3.36 -43.80
CA PRO A 117 -16.60 -2.50 -44.79
C PRO A 117 -16.63 -1.04 -44.36
N ASP A 118 -16.80 -0.79 -43.07
CA ASP A 118 -16.67 0.50 -42.42
C ASP A 118 -15.55 0.41 -41.36
N LYS A 119 -14.38 0.93 -41.72
CA LYS A 119 -13.18 0.84 -40.89
C LYS A 119 -13.28 1.72 -39.64
N GLU A 120 -13.85 2.91 -39.78
CA GLU A 120 -13.99 3.85 -38.66
C GLU A 120 -14.92 3.28 -37.60
N ALA A 121 -16.09 2.78 -38.01
CA ALA A 121 -17.01 2.11 -37.09
C ALA A 121 -16.37 0.89 -36.41
N ALA A 122 -15.59 0.07 -37.13
CA ALA A 122 -14.92 -1.10 -36.57
C ALA A 122 -13.82 -0.72 -35.56
N ILE A 123 -13.06 0.33 -35.82
CA ILE A 123 -12.06 0.88 -34.90
C ILE A 123 -12.74 1.35 -33.61
N MET A 124 -13.78 2.17 -33.73
CA MET A 124 -14.50 2.72 -32.59
C MET A 124 -15.20 1.62 -31.77
N ASP A 125 -15.77 0.62 -32.43
CA ASP A 125 -16.35 -0.55 -31.77
C ASP A 125 -15.30 -1.32 -30.94
N TYR A 126 -14.12 -1.55 -31.52
CA TYR A 126 -13.01 -2.20 -30.82
C TYR A 126 -12.59 -1.39 -29.58
N LEU A 127 -12.24 -0.11 -29.75
CA LEU A 127 -11.76 0.75 -28.69
C LEU A 127 -12.81 0.93 -27.57
N THR A 128 -14.08 1.00 -27.93
CA THR A 128 -15.16 1.14 -26.96
C THR A 128 -15.34 -0.13 -26.10
N LYS A 129 -15.07 -1.31 -26.66
CA LYS A 129 -15.19 -2.60 -25.96
C LYS A 129 -13.94 -3.02 -25.20
N ALA A 130 -12.75 -2.60 -25.65
CA ALA A 130 -11.49 -2.91 -25.00
C ALA A 130 -11.33 -2.11 -23.71
N HIS A 131 -10.84 -2.73 -22.65
CA HIS A 131 -10.46 -2.09 -21.37
C HIS A 131 -11.45 -1.03 -20.87
N ASN A 132 -12.50 -1.45 -20.19
CA ASN A 132 -13.41 -0.49 -19.57
C ASN A 132 -12.83 0.01 -18.24
N PRO A 133 -12.59 1.32 -18.07
CA PRO A 133 -12.09 1.87 -16.82
C PRO A 133 -13.06 1.57 -15.67
N LYS A 134 -12.50 1.16 -14.53
CA LYS A 134 -13.24 0.80 -13.32
C LYS A 134 -13.05 1.80 -12.19
N ILE A 135 -12.02 2.62 -12.28
CA ILE A 135 -11.68 3.63 -11.28
C ILE A 135 -11.70 5.00 -11.96
N LYS A 136 -12.49 5.92 -11.40
CA LYS A 136 -12.50 7.33 -11.80
C LYS A 136 -11.30 8.03 -11.16
N ASP A 137 -10.31 8.37 -11.96
CA ASP A 137 -9.04 8.95 -11.49
C ASP A 137 -8.84 10.42 -11.89
N MET A 138 -9.80 11.03 -12.58
CA MET A 138 -9.79 12.45 -12.86
C MET A 138 -11.13 13.10 -12.49
N GLN A 139 -11.09 14.41 -12.23
CA GLN A 139 -12.31 15.16 -12.02
C GLN A 139 -12.99 15.45 -13.36
N ALA A 140 -14.13 14.81 -13.56
CA ALA A 140 -15.02 15.05 -14.69
C ALA A 140 -16.45 15.21 -14.15
N ASN A 141 -17.04 16.37 -14.30
CA ASN A 141 -18.37 16.68 -13.80
C ASN A 141 -19.20 17.30 -14.91
N TYR A 142 -20.47 16.89 -15.02
CA TYR A 142 -21.42 17.59 -15.87
C TYR A 142 -21.77 18.93 -15.22
N PRO A 143 -21.60 20.07 -15.90
CA PRO A 143 -21.81 21.39 -15.32
C PRO A 143 -23.28 21.76 -15.04
N THR A 144 -24.23 21.03 -15.63
CA THR A 144 -25.66 21.26 -15.46
C THR A 144 -26.28 20.35 -14.42
N VAL A 145 -27.04 20.95 -13.50
CA VAL A 145 -27.85 20.25 -12.49
C VAL A 145 -28.97 19.48 -13.20
N GLY A 146 -28.71 18.27 -13.60
CA GLY A 146 -29.63 17.33 -14.17
C GLY A 146 -29.22 15.92 -13.76
N GLU A 147 -30.06 14.92 -13.93
CA GLU A 147 -29.75 13.54 -13.62
C GLU A 147 -28.52 13.09 -14.43
N VAL A 148 -27.36 13.09 -13.76
CA VAL A 148 -26.10 12.63 -14.34
C VAL A 148 -26.13 11.10 -14.36
N GLN A 149 -26.05 10.52 -15.53
CA GLN A 149 -25.87 9.07 -15.66
C GLN A 149 -24.38 8.76 -15.42
N SER A 150 -24.07 8.22 -14.26
CA SER A 150 -22.73 7.92 -13.82
C SER A 150 -21.96 6.95 -14.73
N ALA A 151 -22.63 6.05 -15.42
CA ALA A 151 -22.05 5.13 -16.38
C ALA A 151 -21.40 5.85 -17.59
N ASP A 152 -21.95 7.00 -17.98
CA ASP A 152 -21.44 7.75 -19.12
C ASP A 152 -20.14 8.46 -18.82
N VAL A 153 -19.90 8.90 -17.57
CA VAL A 153 -18.66 9.59 -17.17
C VAL A 153 -17.44 8.70 -17.38
N LEU A 154 -17.50 7.44 -16.99
CA LEU A 154 -16.38 6.50 -17.20
C LEU A 154 -16.09 6.29 -18.69
N LEU A 155 -17.14 6.21 -19.53
CA LEU A 155 -16.97 6.08 -20.97
C LEU A 155 -16.50 7.37 -21.64
N ASP A 156 -16.94 8.53 -21.14
CA ASP A 156 -16.53 9.85 -21.65
C ASP A 156 -15.10 10.20 -21.24
N THR A 157 -14.60 9.63 -20.14
CA THR A 157 -13.20 9.76 -19.72
C THR A 157 -12.30 8.63 -20.19
N LYS A 158 -12.85 7.63 -20.91
CA LYS A 158 -12.08 6.52 -21.48
C LYS A 158 -11.13 7.02 -22.56
N GLY A 159 -9.88 6.65 -22.46
CA GLY A 159 -8.85 7.05 -23.41
C GLY A 159 -7.58 6.25 -23.30
N MET A 160 -6.66 6.49 -24.25
CA MET A 160 -5.30 5.98 -24.16
C MET A 160 -4.51 6.86 -23.20
N ARG A 161 -3.67 6.24 -22.39
CA ARG A 161 -2.59 6.89 -21.64
C ARG A 161 -1.26 6.32 -22.07
N PHE A 162 -0.25 7.17 -22.26
CA PHE A 162 1.05 6.69 -22.74
C PHE A 162 1.69 5.76 -21.72
N PHE A 163 1.76 6.16 -20.45
CA PHE A 163 1.91 5.26 -19.30
C PHE A 163 0.62 5.30 -18.51
N SER A 164 0.03 4.15 -18.27
CA SER A 164 -1.27 4.11 -17.62
C SER A 164 -1.17 4.06 -16.10
N GLY A 165 -2.14 4.65 -15.42
CA GLY A 165 -2.40 4.37 -14.02
C GLY A 165 -2.83 2.91 -13.85
N LYS A 166 -2.30 2.25 -12.84
CA LYS A 166 -2.57 0.83 -12.62
C LYS A 166 -3.84 0.62 -11.81
N PHE A 167 -4.66 -0.31 -12.26
CA PHE A 167 -5.83 -0.74 -11.50
C PHE A 167 -5.38 -1.44 -10.22
N ILE A 168 -5.81 -0.93 -9.06
CA ILE A 168 -5.59 -1.54 -7.76
C ILE A 168 -6.92 -1.79 -7.05
N LEU A 169 -7.03 -2.97 -6.45
CA LEU A 169 -8.28 -3.51 -5.98
C LEU A 169 -8.91 -2.68 -4.85
N ASP A 170 -8.12 -2.19 -3.92
CA ASP A 170 -8.59 -1.38 -2.80
C ASP A 170 -9.01 0.04 -3.22
N SER A 171 -8.39 0.65 -4.25
CA SER A 171 -8.93 1.89 -4.83
C SER A 171 -10.25 1.65 -5.58
N TYR A 172 -10.41 0.50 -6.21
CA TYR A 172 -11.70 0.11 -6.76
C TYR A 172 -12.74 -0.03 -5.65
N TRP A 173 -12.43 -0.71 -4.55
CA TRP A 173 -13.34 -0.83 -3.41
C TRP A 173 -13.73 0.53 -2.83
N THR A 174 -12.75 1.40 -2.56
CA THR A 174 -13.05 2.73 -2.01
C THR A 174 -13.88 3.58 -2.97
N GLY A 175 -13.65 3.48 -4.29
CA GLY A 175 -14.50 4.11 -5.31
C GLY A 175 -15.93 3.58 -5.28
N GLN A 176 -16.11 2.25 -5.15
CA GLN A 176 -17.44 1.63 -5.08
C GLN A 176 -18.19 1.94 -3.78
N LEU A 177 -17.48 2.27 -2.70
CA LEU A 177 -18.04 2.62 -1.38
C LEU A 177 -18.34 4.10 -1.23
N THR A 178 -17.98 4.93 -2.22
CA THR A 178 -18.15 6.38 -2.18
C THR A 178 -18.97 6.89 -3.36
N GLN A 179 -19.32 8.16 -3.35
CA GLN A 179 -20.03 8.82 -4.45
C GLN A 179 -19.15 9.07 -5.68
N GLY A 180 -17.85 8.76 -5.60
CA GLY A 180 -16.86 9.18 -6.59
C GLY A 180 -17.05 8.54 -7.96
N ASP A 181 -17.48 7.29 -8.02
CA ASP A 181 -17.53 6.54 -9.28
C ASP A 181 -18.94 6.43 -9.88
N GLU A 182 -20.00 6.44 -9.04
CA GLU A 182 -21.38 6.34 -9.51
C GLU A 182 -22.35 7.01 -8.53
N ALA A 183 -22.73 8.25 -8.81
CA ALA A 183 -23.65 9.02 -7.96
C ALA A 183 -25.04 8.36 -7.80
N ASN A 184 -25.46 7.51 -8.74
CA ASN A 184 -26.77 6.89 -8.77
C ASN A 184 -26.69 5.43 -9.25
N LYS A 185 -26.00 4.57 -8.48
CA LYS A 185 -25.93 3.14 -8.81
C LYS A 185 -27.33 2.50 -8.85
N PRO A 186 -27.71 1.81 -9.93
CA PRO A 186 -28.96 1.09 -9.97
C PRO A 186 -29.10 0.12 -8.80
N GLY A 187 -30.23 0.16 -8.11
CA GLY A 187 -30.51 -0.72 -6.97
C GLY A 187 -30.04 -0.21 -5.60
N TYR A 188 -29.52 1.03 -5.53
CA TYR A 188 -29.26 1.72 -4.26
C TYR A 188 -30.39 2.71 -3.97
N ASP A 189 -30.99 2.58 -2.81
CA ASP A 189 -32.07 3.44 -2.31
C ASP A 189 -31.57 4.65 -1.49
N GLN A 190 -30.27 4.70 -1.27
CA GLN A 190 -29.60 5.77 -0.54
C GLN A 190 -28.29 6.14 -1.26
N LYS A 191 -27.81 7.38 -1.04
CA LYS A 191 -26.51 7.82 -1.55
C LYS A 191 -25.37 7.28 -0.68
N LEU A 192 -24.26 6.91 -1.31
CA LEU A 192 -23.02 6.58 -0.64
C LEU A 192 -22.35 7.83 -0.06
N PRO A 193 -21.49 7.71 0.96
CA PRO A 193 -20.75 8.83 1.53
C PRO A 193 -19.67 9.35 0.57
N PRO A 194 -19.17 10.58 0.76
CA PRO A 194 -18.07 11.10 -0.05
C PRO A 194 -16.70 10.52 0.32
N MET A 195 -16.59 9.88 1.49
CA MET A 195 -15.34 9.34 2.02
C MET A 195 -15.51 7.89 2.42
N ALA A 196 -14.45 7.09 2.24
CA ALA A 196 -14.30 5.73 2.75
C ALA A 196 -13.36 5.72 3.98
N SER A 197 -13.18 4.55 4.58
CA SER A 197 -12.29 4.31 5.72
C SER A 197 -11.48 3.02 5.50
N SER A 198 -10.31 2.93 6.13
CA SER A 198 -9.53 1.69 6.22
C SER A 198 -10.33 0.52 6.79
N LEU A 199 -11.31 0.79 7.66
CA LEU A 199 -12.19 -0.24 8.23
C LEU A 199 -12.96 -1.02 7.16
N GLU A 200 -13.43 -0.34 6.13
CA GLU A 200 -14.15 -0.96 5.01
C GLU A 200 -13.21 -1.84 4.20
N VAL A 201 -12.00 -1.37 3.90
CA VAL A 201 -10.98 -2.16 3.20
C VAL A 201 -10.60 -3.39 4.02
N MET A 202 -10.34 -3.24 5.31
CA MET A 202 -9.99 -4.36 6.20
C MET A 202 -11.18 -5.31 6.38
N GLY A 203 -12.41 -4.80 6.39
CA GLY A 203 -13.63 -5.59 6.41
C GLY A 203 -13.77 -6.46 5.16
N LEU A 204 -13.44 -5.93 3.97
CA LEU A 204 -13.43 -6.67 2.70
C LEU A 204 -12.31 -7.71 2.64
N LEU A 205 -11.17 -7.45 3.30
CA LEU A 205 -10.09 -8.43 3.47
C LEU A 205 -10.41 -9.50 4.53
N GLY A 206 -11.53 -9.36 5.24
CA GLY A 206 -12.03 -10.41 6.13
C GLY A 206 -12.01 -10.11 7.62
N SER A 207 -11.64 -8.91 8.07
CA SER A 207 -11.67 -8.54 9.49
C SER A 207 -13.11 -8.37 10.01
N ASP A 208 -13.56 -9.29 10.85
CA ASP A 208 -14.88 -9.16 11.49
C ASP A 208 -14.88 -8.04 12.56
N TYR A 209 -13.73 -7.79 13.20
CA TYR A 209 -13.59 -6.66 14.11
C TYR A 209 -13.73 -5.32 13.35
N ALA A 210 -13.09 -5.15 12.20
CA ALA A 210 -13.27 -3.96 11.37
C ALA A 210 -14.75 -3.77 10.97
N LYS A 211 -15.41 -4.82 10.49
CA LYS A 211 -16.86 -4.77 10.17
C LYS A 211 -17.70 -4.30 11.34
N SER A 212 -17.39 -4.73 12.57
CA SER A 212 -18.11 -4.32 13.78
C SER A 212 -17.90 -2.84 14.15
N GLN A 213 -16.86 -2.19 13.60
CA GLN A 213 -16.55 -0.79 13.86
C GLN A 213 -17.14 0.17 12.80
N ILE A 214 -17.41 -0.29 11.57
CA ILE A 214 -17.98 0.52 10.48
C ILE A 214 -19.23 1.30 10.93
N PRO A 215 -20.21 0.72 11.66
CA PRO A 215 -21.41 1.46 12.10
C PRO A 215 -21.12 2.62 13.07
N LYS A 216 -19.89 2.79 13.54
CA LYS A 216 -19.48 3.88 14.43
C LYS A 216 -18.76 5.02 13.71
N LEU A 217 -18.54 4.89 12.40
CA LEU A 217 -17.93 5.93 11.59
C LEU A 217 -18.85 7.16 11.48
N ASP A 218 -18.26 8.35 11.45
CA ASP A 218 -19.00 9.62 11.40
C ASP A 218 -19.89 9.74 10.16
N PHE A 219 -19.54 9.10 9.06
CA PHE A 219 -20.32 9.09 7.83
C PHE A 219 -21.33 7.93 7.74
N TYR A 220 -21.30 6.93 8.63
CA TYR A 220 -22.30 5.86 8.68
C TYR A 220 -23.55 6.36 9.41
N LYS A 221 -24.51 6.89 8.65
CA LYS A 221 -25.74 7.52 9.15
C LYS A 221 -26.98 6.82 8.58
N PRO A 222 -28.17 7.02 9.21
CA PRO A 222 -29.40 6.44 8.67
C PRO A 222 -29.70 6.79 7.20
N THR A 223 -29.11 7.90 6.71
CA THR A 223 -29.29 8.38 5.32
C THR A 223 -28.45 7.64 4.28
N ASN A 224 -27.43 6.85 4.70
CA ASN A 224 -26.53 6.15 3.79
C ASN A 224 -26.13 4.73 4.25
N SER A 225 -26.48 4.33 5.46
CA SER A 225 -26.06 3.04 6.04
C SER A 225 -26.44 1.83 5.18
N ARG A 226 -27.68 1.80 4.64
CA ARG A 226 -28.12 0.69 3.78
C ARG A 226 -27.35 0.63 2.46
N ALA A 227 -26.96 1.78 1.91
CA ALA A 227 -26.13 1.83 0.71
C ALA A 227 -24.71 1.30 0.99
N ILE A 228 -24.11 1.70 2.12
CA ILE A 228 -22.80 1.18 2.56
C ILE A 228 -22.87 -0.33 2.78
N ASP A 229 -23.87 -0.82 3.54
CA ASP A 229 -24.04 -2.25 3.83
C ASP A 229 -24.23 -3.06 2.55
N LYS A 230 -25.02 -2.53 1.58
CA LYS A 230 -25.21 -3.17 0.29
C LYS A 230 -23.90 -3.21 -0.50
N ALA A 231 -23.18 -2.09 -0.61
CA ALA A 231 -21.91 -2.03 -1.33
C ALA A 231 -20.89 -3.00 -0.73
N MET A 232 -20.75 -3.02 0.60
CA MET A 232 -19.89 -3.97 1.32
C MET A 232 -20.27 -5.43 1.04
N LYS A 233 -21.55 -5.73 0.97
CA LYS A 233 -22.04 -7.08 0.67
C LYS A 233 -21.73 -7.48 -0.78
N ASP A 234 -21.97 -6.58 -1.74
CA ASP A 234 -21.74 -6.84 -3.16
C ASP A 234 -20.23 -7.05 -3.42
N LEU A 235 -19.38 -6.20 -2.89
CA LEU A 235 -17.92 -6.32 -3.00
C LEU A 235 -17.38 -7.57 -2.29
N ALA A 236 -17.94 -7.93 -1.15
CA ALA A 236 -17.56 -9.16 -0.45
C ALA A 236 -17.94 -10.42 -1.27
N ALA A 237 -19.08 -10.39 -1.96
CA ALA A 237 -19.49 -11.46 -2.86
C ALA A 237 -18.56 -11.56 -4.09
N GLU A 238 -18.15 -10.43 -4.68
CA GLU A 238 -17.15 -10.39 -5.74
C GLU A 238 -15.82 -10.97 -5.26
N ASN A 239 -15.30 -10.51 -4.10
CA ASN A 239 -14.05 -11.01 -3.54
C ASN A 239 -14.07 -12.51 -3.24
N ALA A 240 -15.23 -13.08 -2.91
CA ALA A 240 -15.38 -14.51 -2.65
C ALA A 240 -15.18 -15.37 -3.89
N THR A 241 -15.22 -14.79 -5.10
CA THR A 241 -14.94 -15.50 -6.36
C THR A 241 -13.44 -15.60 -6.65
N TYR A 242 -12.60 -14.82 -5.96
CA TYR A 242 -11.16 -14.77 -6.22
C TYR A 242 -10.46 -16.03 -5.71
N THR A 243 -9.75 -16.68 -6.61
CA THR A 243 -8.86 -17.80 -6.31
C THR A 243 -7.51 -17.29 -5.80
N ASP A 244 -6.69 -18.18 -5.23
CA ASP A 244 -5.32 -17.81 -4.87
C ASP A 244 -4.49 -17.33 -6.08
N ALA A 245 -4.77 -17.85 -7.29
CA ALA A 245 -4.11 -17.37 -8.50
C ALA A 245 -4.49 -15.93 -8.85
N ASP A 246 -5.74 -15.53 -8.61
CA ASP A 246 -6.19 -14.14 -8.82
C ASP A 246 -5.51 -13.18 -7.83
N TRP A 247 -5.40 -13.58 -6.56
CA TRP A 247 -4.67 -12.82 -5.55
C TRP A 247 -3.17 -12.70 -5.85
N MET A 248 -2.58 -13.73 -6.44
CA MET A 248 -1.15 -13.80 -6.71
C MET A 248 -0.75 -13.30 -8.11
N LYS A 249 -1.66 -12.75 -8.91
CA LYS A 249 -1.34 -12.32 -10.29
C LYS A 249 -0.26 -11.23 -10.37
N ASN A 250 -0.16 -10.35 -9.39
CA ASN A 250 0.88 -9.33 -9.24
C ASN A 250 1.28 -9.17 -7.77
N LEU A 251 2.33 -8.38 -7.48
CA LEU A 251 2.81 -8.22 -6.11
C LEU A 251 1.84 -7.40 -5.25
N TYR A 252 1.11 -6.44 -5.82
CA TYR A 252 0.15 -5.62 -5.10
C TYR A 252 -0.99 -6.47 -4.51
N THR A 253 -1.67 -7.23 -5.35
CA THR A 253 -2.74 -8.13 -4.89
C THR A 253 -2.21 -9.24 -3.99
N GLY A 254 -0.97 -9.71 -4.22
CA GLY A 254 -0.28 -10.64 -3.33
C GLY A 254 -0.03 -10.05 -1.94
N TRP A 255 0.23 -8.76 -1.84
CA TRP A 255 0.36 -8.07 -0.56
C TRP A 255 -0.99 -7.99 0.18
N LEU A 256 -2.07 -7.63 -0.52
CA LEU A 256 -3.42 -7.67 0.04
C LEU A 256 -3.80 -9.09 0.50
N TRP A 257 -3.43 -10.10 -0.25
CA TRP A 257 -3.62 -11.51 0.11
C TRP A 257 -2.84 -11.91 1.38
N THR A 258 -1.65 -11.33 1.57
CA THR A 258 -0.86 -11.51 2.81
C THR A 258 -1.58 -10.88 4.00
N ILE A 259 -2.09 -9.65 3.87
CA ILE A 259 -2.91 -8.99 4.90
C ILE A 259 -4.16 -9.81 5.22
N LYS A 260 -4.86 -10.29 4.19
CA LYS A 260 -6.00 -11.20 4.34
C LYS A 260 -5.63 -12.45 5.16
N GLY A 261 -4.41 -12.95 5.02
CA GLY A 261 -3.90 -14.09 5.77
C GLY A 261 -3.91 -13.90 7.28
N LEU A 262 -3.75 -12.68 7.78
CA LEU A 262 -3.86 -12.36 9.21
C LEU A 262 -5.28 -12.67 9.73
N PHE A 263 -6.31 -12.30 8.97
CA PHE A 263 -7.71 -12.49 9.36
C PHE A 263 -8.19 -13.92 9.14
N ASP A 264 -7.82 -14.53 8.01
CA ASP A 264 -8.15 -15.92 7.70
C ASP A 264 -7.57 -16.86 8.75
N TRP A 265 -6.33 -16.63 9.18
CA TRP A 265 -5.65 -17.42 10.21
C TRP A 265 -6.38 -17.39 11.53
N GLN A 266 -6.80 -16.20 11.98
CA GLN A 266 -7.57 -16.04 13.21
C GLN A 266 -8.91 -16.77 13.17
N LYS A 267 -9.63 -16.68 12.05
CA LYS A 267 -10.92 -17.36 11.89
C LYS A 267 -10.79 -18.87 11.91
N THR A 268 -9.82 -19.39 11.17
CA THR A 268 -9.64 -20.84 11.02
C THR A 268 -9.15 -21.47 12.33
N ASN A 269 -8.32 -20.76 13.08
CA ASN A 269 -7.63 -21.32 14.25
C ASN A 269 -8.12 -20.75 15.59
N ALA A 270 -9.22 -20.03 15.63
CA ALA A 270 -9.70 -19.27 16.79
C ALA A 270 -9.67 -20.04 18.11
N LYS A 271 -9.96 -21.35 18.11
CA LYS A 271 -10.02 -22.18 19.31
C LYS A 271 -8.66 -22.78 19.73
N SER A 272 -7.71 -22.85 18.81
CA SER A 272 -6.38 -23.44 19.04
C SER A 272 -5.29 -22.39 19.28
N LEU A 273 -5.61 -21.11 19.06
CA LEU A 273 -4.68 -20.02 19.33
C LEU A 273 -4.52 -19.78 20.83
N PRO A 274 -3.36 -19.27 21.29
CA PRO A 274 -3.16 -18.88 22.68
C PRO A 274 -4.28 -17.95 23.19
N PRO A 275 -4.65 -18.00 24.48
CA PRO A 275 -5.79 -17.26 25.03
C PRO A 275 -5.76 -15.74 24.76
N PHE A 276 -4.59 -15.11 24.82
CA PHE A 276 -4.44 -13.68 24.53
C PHE A 276 -4.81 -13.33 23.07
N MET A 277 -4.54 -14.24 22.12
CA MET A 277 -4.89 -14.05 20.71
C MET A 277 -6.40 -14.22 20.42
N GLN A 278 -7.17 -14.76 21.35
CA GLN A 278 -8.62 -14.90 21.25
C GLN A 278 -9.37 -13.64 21.74
N SER A 279 -8.67 -12.67 22.32
CA SER A 279 -9.26 -11.46 22.90
C SER A 279 -9.66 -10.43 21.85
N VAL A 280 -10.63 -9.56 22.18
CA VAL A 280 -11.01 -8.40 21.34
C VAL A 280 -9.84 -7.42 21.20
N ALA A 281 -9.03 -7.26 22.25
CA ALA A 281 -7.82 -6.43 22.21
C ALA A 281 -6.83 -6.95 21.15
N TRP A 282 -6.67 -8.26 21.05
CA TRP A 282 -5.83 -8.86 20.02
C TRP A 282 -6.38 -8.63 18.61
N GLN A 283 -7.69 -8.74 18.42
CA GLN A 283 -8.31 -8.43 17.12
C GLN A 283 -8.07 -6.97 16.71
N ALA A 284 -8.14 -6.03 17.66
CA ALA A 284 -7.80 -4.63 17.44
C ALA A 284 -6.32 -4.46 17.07
N LYS A 285 -5.40 -5.18 17.76
CA LYS A 285 -3.97 -5.17 17.43
C LYS A 285 -3.69 -5.71 16.03
N VAL A 286 -4.33 -6.80 15.63
CA VAL A 286 -4.19 -7.36 14.28
C VAL A 286 -4.74 -6.39 13.23
N LEU A 287 -5.88 -5.76 13.50
CA LEU A 287 -6.43 -4.72 12.62
C LEU A 287 -5.47 -3.55 12.48
N GLN A 288 -4.86 -3.07 13.57
CA GLN A 288 -3.89 -1.98 13.54
C GLN A 288 -2.66 -2.33 12.69
N ASN A 289 -2.12 -3.54 12.85
CA ASN A 289 -0.99 -4.02 12.06
C ASN A 289 -1.37 -4.16 10.57
N ALA A 290 -2.54 -4.72 10.29
CA ALA A 290 -3.05 -4.86 8.93
C ALA A 290 -3.22 -3.50 8.23
N SER A 291 -3.77 -2.51 8.94
CA SER A 291 -3.93 -1.14 8.43
C SER A 291 -2.59 -0.46 8.22
N GLY A 292 -1.63 -0.59 9.14
CA GLY A 292 -0.27 -0.09 8.97
C GLY A 292 0.44 -0.73 7.77
N PHE A 293 0.31 -2.04 7.62
CA PHE A 293 0.90 -2.78 6.50
C PHE A 293 0.25 -2.44 5.15
N TRP A 294 -1.04 -2.12 5.14
CA TRP A 294 -1.73 -1.56 3.98
C TRP A 294 -1.28 -0.14 3.66
N THR A 295 -1.08 0.71 4.68
CA THR A 295 -0.52 2.06 4.51
C THR A 295 0.85 1.97 3.81
N GLU A 296 1.70 1.03 4.21
CA GLU A 296 2.99 0.76 3.55
C GLU A 296 2.82 0.40 2.06
N LEU A 297 1.88 -0.47 1.72
CA LEU A 297 1.56 -0.81 0.33
C LEU A 297 1.11 0.41 -0.46
N ARG A 298 0.17 1.18 0.11
CA ARG A 298 -0.36 2.40 -0.49
C ARG A 298 0.69 3.48 -0.69
N HIS A 299 1.64 3.66 0.21
CA HIS A 299 2.81 4.52 0.05
C HIS A 299 3.84 3.93 -0.94
N ALA A 300 4.09 2.58 -1.07
CA ALA A 300 5.00 1.99 -2.05
C ALA A 300 4.55 2.12 -3.52
N THR A 301 3.31 2.48 -3.80
CA THR A 301 2.77 2.46 -5.16
C THR A 301 2.18 3.79 -5.64
N ILE A 302 2.53 4.90 -4.96
CA ILE A 302 1.94 6.24 -5.15
C ILE A 302 2.06 6.80 -6.57
N LEU A 303 3.10 6.42 -7.29
CA LEU A 303 3.34 6.91 -8.64
C LEU A 303 2.49 6.16 -9.67
N TYR A 304 2.42 4.85 -9.55
CA TYR A 304 1.86 3.95 -10.56
C TYR A 304 0.46 3.49 -10.24
N ALA A 305 0.18 3.21 -8.96
CA ALA A 305 -1.18 2.96 -8.54
C ALA A 305 -2.02 4.21 -8.70
N LYS A 306 -3.25 4.05 -9.06
CA LYS A 306 -4.23 5.14 -8.95
C LYS A 306 -4.38 5.48 -7.47
N GLN A 307 -3.46 6.28 -6.98
CA GLN A 307 -3.07 6.75 -5.63
C GLN A 307 -2.37 5.75 -4.71
N SER A 308 -1.14 6.12 -4.22
CA SER A 308 -0.48 5.65 -2.97
C SER A 308 1.01 5.61 -2.87
N PHE A 309 1.70 5.44 -1.70
CA PHE A 309 3.06 4.88 -1.51
C PHE A 309 3.65 4.82 -0.08
N ALA A 310 4.56 3.88 0.28
CA ALA A 310 5.28 3.69 1.55
C ALA A 310 6.80 3.54 1.50
N GLU A 311 7.54 3.82 2.59
CA GLU A 311 8.77 3.11 2.96
C GLU A 311 9.29 3.33 4.40
N ARG A 312 10.16 2.41 4.89
CA ARG A 312 10.61 2.25 6.28
C ARG A 312 12.15 2.30 6.43
N GLY A 313 12.67 2.64 7.61
CA GLY A 313 14.09 2.55 7.95
C GLY A 313 14.39 2.17 9.40
N GLY A 314 15.52 1.52 9.65
CA GLY A 314 15.98 1.00 10.96
C GLY A 314 17.09 1.82 11.62
N GLY A 315 17.37 1.54 12.89
CA GLY A 315 18.35 2.23 13.71
C GLY A 315 19.40 1.30 14.33
N ASP A 316 20.54 1.86 14.67
CA ASP A 316 21.74 1.19 15.19
C ASP A 316 21.89 1.44 16.70
N GLY A 317 22.45 0.49 17.44
CA GLY A 317 22.62 0.51 18.89
C GLY A 317 24.07 0.37 19.35
N GLY A 318 24.49 1.24 20.25
CA GLY A 318 25.80 1.20 20.88
C GLY A 318 25.84 0.36 22.17
N CYS A 319 27.01 -0.18 22.50
CA CYS A 319 27.24 -1.00 23.68
C CYS A 319 27.26 -0.18 24.99
N ASP A 320 26.51 -0.63 26.01
CA ASP A 320 26.53 -0.08 27.37
C ASP A 320 26.90 -1.20 28.36
N ASN A 321 27.87 -0.89 29.24
CA ASN A 321 28.47 -1.80 30.22
C ASN A 321 27.55 -2.03 31.43
N ARG A 322 26.38 -2.62 31.25
CA ARG A 322 25.56 -3.11 32.34
C ARG A 322 25.56 -4.64 32.40
N LYS A 323 25.57 -5.21 33.62
CA LYS A 323 25.33 -6.65 33.79
C LYS A 323 24.10 -7.03 32.95
N VAL A 324 24.32 -7.79 31.89
CA VAL A 324 23.27 -8.28 31.05
C VAL A 324 22.48 -9.31 31.89
N PRO A 325 21.20 -9.08 32.19
CA PRO A 325 20.36 -10.13 32.74
C PRO A 325 20.31 -11.30 31.73
N GLU A 326 19.94 -12.49 32.20
CA GLU A 326 19.68 -13.61 31.29
C GLU A 326 18.85 -13.11 30.10
N PRO A 327 19.25 -13.43 28.86
CA PRO A 327 18.58 -12.90 27.70
C PRO A 327 17.11 -13.31 27.77
N PRO A 328 16.19 -12.35 27.64
CA PRO A 328 14.76 -12.64 27.75
C PRO A 328 14.39 -13.64 26.67
N LYS A 329 13.68 -14.69 27.05
CA LYS A 329 13.12 -15.64 26.10
C LYS A 329 12.22 -14.91 25.13
N GLY A 330 12.48 -14.97 23.83
CA GLY A 330 11.68 -14.36 22.78
C GLY A 330 10.33 -15.08 22.65
N TYR A 331 9.46 -14.54 21.81
CA TYR A 331 8.22 -15.15 21.39
C TYR A 331 7.87 -14.63 19.99
N ILE A 332 7.60 -15.53 19.07
CA ILE A 332 7.14 -15.17 17.73
C ILE A 332 5.62 -15.38 17.71
N GLU A 333 4.87 -14.30 17.46
CA GLU A 333 3.42 -14.41 17.29
C GLU A 333 3.10 -15.42 16.18
N PRO A 334 2.31 -16.49 16.43
CA PRO A 334 2.08 -17.53 15.45
C PRO A 334 1.06 -17.13 14.37
N GLN A 335 1.40 -16.13 13.56
CA GLN A 335 0.66 -15.67 12.38
C GLN A 335 1.07 -16.45 11.12
N LEU A 336 1.09 -17.76 11.23
CA LEU A 336 1.73 -18.67 10.29
C LEU A 336 1.31 -18.46 8.84
N LEU A 337 0.02 -18.29 8.57
CA LEU A 337 -0.49 -18.10 7.20
C LEU A 337 0.03 -16.80 6.56
N ALA A 338 0.08 -15.71 7.34
CA ALA A 338 0.62 -14.44 6.85
C ALA A 338 2.12 -14.55 6.56
N TYR A 339 2.89 -15.23 7.41
CA TYR A 339 4.32 -15.46 7.19
C TYR A 339 4.59 -16.33 5.94
N GLN A 340 3.80 -17.39 5.75
CA GLN A 340 3.88 -18.23 4.55
C GLN A 340 3.58 -17.43 3.28
N ARG A 341 2.55 -16.60 3.27
CA ARG A 341 2.19 -15.74 2.15
C ARG A 341 3.26 -14.69 1.88
N LEU A 342 3.83 -14.10 2.92
CA LEU A 342 4.91 -13.11 2.80
C LEU A 342 6.20 -13.75 2.26
N SER A 343 6.59 -14.93 2.74
CA SER A 343 7.72 -15.71 2.19
C SER A 343 7.51 -16.03 0.71
N TYR A 344 6.31 -16.50 0.34
CA TYR A 344 5.96 -16.75 -1.05
C TYR A 344 6.07 -15.48 -1.91
N LEU A 345 5.53 -14.35 -1.43
CA LEU A 345 5.57 -13.07 -2.14
C LEU A 345 7.02 -12.60 -2.36
N ALA A 346 7.89 -12.73 -1.36
CA ALA A 346 9.31 -12.40 -1.48
C ALA A 346 10.03 -13.28 -2.51
N LYS A 347 9.78 -14.59 -2.48
CA LYS A 347 10.32 -15.56 -3.47
C LYS A 347 9.83 -15.23 -4.88
N LYS A 348 8.55 -14.89 -5.04
CA LYS A 348 7.97 -14.46 -6.32
C LYS A 348 8.58 -13.17 -6.82
N THR A 349 8.89 -12.22 -5.93
CA THR A 349 9.55 -10.95 -6.27
C THR A 349 10.93 -11.20 -6.88
N ASP A 350 11.75 -12.04 -6.22
CA ASP A 350 13.10 -12.37 -6.71
C ASP A 350 13.05 -13.08 -8.08
N ALA A 351 12.18 -14.08 -8.22
CA ALA A 351 12.02 -14.82 -9.47
C ALA A 351 11.48 -13.95 -10.61
N GLY A 352 10.40 -13.20 -10.37
CA GLY A 352 9.73 -12.43 -11.41
C GLY A 352 10.55 -11.25 -11.92
N LEU A 353 11.27 -10.53 -11.05
CA LEU A 353 12.18 -9.47 -11.48
C LEU A 353 13.36 -10.05 -12.29
N THR A 354 13.89 -11.20 -11.88
CA THR A 354 14.96 -11.89 -12.61
C THR A 354 14.49 -12.33 -14.00
N GLU A 355 13.30 -12.91 -14.11
CA GLU A 355 12.70 -13.35 -15.37
C GLU A 355 12.51 -12.18 -16.34
N GLN A 356 12.15 -11.01 -15.86
CA GLN A 356 12.02 -9.79 -16.65
C GLN A 356 13.35 -9.10 -16.97
N GLY A 357 14.48 -9.71 -16.57
CA GLY A 357 15.83 -9.21 -16.85
C GLY A 357 16.28 -8.06 -15.93
N TYR A 358 15.56 -7.80 -14.83
CA TYR A 358 16.01 -6.87 -13.80
C TYR A 358 16.93 -7.60 -12.82
N LYS A 359 18.19 -7.14 -12.76
CA LYS A 359 19.12 -7.60 -11.73
C LYS A 359 19.06 -6.63 -10.56
N LEU A 360 18.68 -7.12 -9.39
CA LEU A 360 18.86 -6.36 -8.17
C LEU A 360 20.36 -6.16 -7.94
N ASN A 361 20.80 -4.93 -7.75
CA ASN A 361 22.22 -4.59 -7.55
C ASN A 361 22.81 -5.32 -6.35
N ASN A 362 21.99 -5.62 -5.35
CA ASN A 362 22.34 -6.48 -4.24
C ASN A 362 21.16 -7.42 -3.94
N GLN A 363 21.28 -8.70 -4.29
CA GLN A 363 20.27 -9.72 -3.99
C GLN A 363 20.37 -10.24 -2.55
N TYR A 364 21.47 -9.93 -1.85
CA TYR A 364 21.71 -10.47 -0.50
C TYR A 364 20.58 -10.12 0.47
N PRO A 365 20.09 -8.88 0.52
CA PRO A 365 19.02 -8.52 1.43
C PRO A 365 17.71 -9.28 1.22
N LEU A 366 17.25 -9.41 -0.02
CA LEU A 366 16.00 -10.13 -0.31
C LEU A 366 16.12 -11.64 0.03
N LYS A 367 17.28 -12.24 -0.26
CA LYS A 367 17.57 -13.64 0.13
C LYS A 367 17.64 -13.81 1.64
N SER A 368 18.23 -12.84 2.35
CA SER A 368 18.26 -12.84 3.82
C SER A 368 16.85 -12.71 4.41
N PHE A 369 16.02 -11.87 3.82
CA PHE A 369 14.62 -11.74 4.22
C PHE A 369 13.83 -13.05 3.99
N ILE A 370 14.03 -13.72 2.85
CA ILE A 370 13.41 -15.03 2.57
C ILE A 370 13.84 -16.06 3.62
N ALA A 371 15.15 -16.16 3.91
CA ALA A 371 15.68 -17.07 4.92
C ALA A 371 15.15 -16.74 6.32
N MET A 372 15.03 -15.47 6.66
CA MET A 372 14.40 -15.01 7.90
C MET A 372 12.94 -15.46 7.98
N MET A 373 12.16 -15.30 6.92
CA MET A 373 10.76 -15.74 6.91
C MET A 373 10.61 -17.24 7.07
N ASP A 374 11.49 -18.02 6.43
CA ASP A 374 11.49 -19.47 6.57
C ASP A 374 11.82 -19.87 8.04
N THR A 375 12.71 -19.13 8.71
CA THR A 375 13.00 -19.30 10.15
C THR A 375 11.79 -18.94 11.03
N VAL A 376 11.15 -17.80 10.77
CA VAL A 376 9.94 -17.37 11.51
C VAL A 376 8.81 -18.40 11.36
N ILE A 377 8.63 -18.97 10.18
CA ILE A 377 7.65 -20.03 9.91
C ILE A 377 7.95 -21.28 10.74
N ASP A 378 9.22 -21.74 10.74
CA ASP A 378 9.64 -22.92 11.51
C ASP A 378 9.37 -22.74 13.02
N TYR A 379 9.83 -21.62 13.59
CA TYR A 379 9.60 -21.35 15.01
C TYR A 379 8.12 -21.17 15.38
N SER A 380 7.33 -20.49 14.54
CA SER A 380 5.89 -20.38 14.74
C SER A 380 5.18 -21.74 14.75
N GLN A 381 5.61 -22.66 13.89
CA GLN A 381 5.08 -24.04 13.86
C GLN A 381 5.47 -24.82 15.12
N ARG A 382 6.71 -24.67 15.57
CA ARG A 382 7.22 -25.32 16.79
C ARG A 382 6.55 -24.79 18.05
N GLU A 383 6.33 -23.47 18.14
CA GLU A 383 5.59 -22.86 19.25
C GLU A 383 4.13 -23.33 19.31
N LEU A 384 3.45 -23.41 18.16
CA LEU A 384 2.09 -23.94 18.07
C LEU A 384 1.98 -25.44 18.42
N ALA A 385 3.06 -26.19 18.20
CA ALA A 385 3.16 -27.60 18.53
C ALA A 385 3.67 -27.85 19.97
N ASP A 386 3.85 -26.80 20.77
CA ASP A 386 4.42 -26.83 22.12
C ASP A 386 5.78 -27.57 22.17
N ALA A 387 6.57 -27.45 21.10
CA ALA A 387 7.87 -28.07 20.97
C ALA A 387 8.93 -27.29 21.77
N LYS A 388 9.76 -27.99 22.52
CA LYS A 388 10.87 -27.36 23.25
C LYS A 388 11.86 -26.71 22.28
N LEU A 389 12.14 -25.44 22.50
CA LEU A 389 13.21 -24.70 21.84
C LEU A 389 14.54 -25.01 22.51
N ASN A 390 15.63 -24.99 21.73
CA ASN A 390 16.98 -25.20 22.25
C ASN A 390 17.47 -23.90 22.92
N GLU A 391 17.59 -23.94 24.25
CA GLU A 391 17.94 -22.79 25.09
C GLU A 391 19.39 -22.83 25.58
N LYS A 392 20.32 -23.43 24.85
CA LYS A 392 21.70 -23.56 25.30
C LYS A 392 22.39 -22.22 25.44
N VAL A 393 22.74 -21.88 26.67
CA VAL A 393 23.53 -20.69 27.03
C VAL A 393 25.00 -21.06 27.15
N VAL A 394 25.90 -20.28 26.55
CA VAL A 394 27.34 -20.43 26.66
C VAL A 394 27.92 -19.15 27.25
N SER A 395 28.74 -19.30 28.25
CA SER A 395 29.52 -18.16 28.80
C SER A 395 30.75 -17.94 27.94
N ILE A 396 30.89 -16.78 27.34
CA ILE A 396 32.05 -16.38 26.56
C ILE A 396 32.79 -15.32 27.37
N THR A 397 34.06 -15.63 27.73
CA THR A 397 34.96 -14.67 28.37
C THR A 397 35.84 -14.08 27.30
N ASN A 398 35.66 -12.81 26.98
CA ASN A 398 36.56 -12.05 26.13
C ASN A 398 37.61 -11.37 27.02
N THR A 399 38.85 -11.75 26.86
CA THR A 399 39.98 -11.11 27.54
C THR A 399 40.68 -10.17 26.55
N ASP A 400 40.92 -8.92 26.95
CA ASP A 400 41.71 -8.00 26.13
C ASP A 400 43.13 -8.56 25.97
N PRO A 401 43.60 -8.83 24.75
CA PRO A 401 44.91 -9.39 24.53
C PRO A 401 46.06 -8.47 24.99
N ASN A 402 45.78 -7.17 25.21
CA ASN A 402 46.76 -6.19 25.67
C ASN A 402 46.63 -5.86 27.17
N ASP A 403 45.53 -6.23 27.81
CA ASP A 403 45.29 -6.11 29.25
C ASP A 403 44.51 -7.32 29.79
N PRO A 404 45.22 -8.37 30.22
CA PRO A 404 44.58 -9.59 30.76
C PRO A 404 43.77 -9.37 32.04
N THR A 405 43.92 -8.21 32.69
CA THR A 405 43.10 -7.87 33.88
C THR A 405 41.73 -7.27 33.49
N ASN A 406 41.58 -6.85 32.25
CA ASN A 406 40.37 -6.35 31.67
C ASN A 406 39.62 -7.50 30.93
N SER A 407 39.05 -8.40 31.70
CA SER A 407 38.23 -9.51 31.15
C SER A 407 36.76 -9.21 31.38
N CYS A 408 35.97 -9.21 30.32
CA CYS A 408 34.53 -9.13 30.37
C CYS A 408 33.93 -10.50 30.07
N THR A 409 33.28 -11.11 31.05
CA THR A 409 32.52 -12.33 30.83
C THR A 409 31.08 -11.96 30.48
N THR A 410 30.72 -12.20 29.24
CA THR A 410 29.34 -12.04 28.78
C THR A 410 28.70 -13.44 28.63
N ASN A 411 27.56 -13.64 29.23
CA ASN A 411 26.75 -14.78 28.91
C ASN A 411 26.19 -14.59 27.50
N SER A 412 26.66 -15.34 26.54
CA SER A 412 26.14 -15.35 25.19
C SER A 412 25.32 -16.62 24.99
N ILE A 413 24.21 -16.51 24.29
CA ILE A 413 23.50 -17.68 23.82
C ILE A 413 24.37 -18.35 22.75
N ASP A 414 24.48 -19.69 22.82
CA ASP A 414 25.17 -20.47 21.79
C ASP A 414 24.63 -20.10 20.41
N GLY A 415 25.51 -19.74 19.47
CA GLY A 415 25.13 -19.34 18.12
C GLY A 415 24.38 -20.41 17.33
N THR A 416 24.25 -21.64 17.89
CA THR A 416 23.43 -22.73 17.38
C THR A 416 22.09 -22.87 18.12
N SER A 417 21.83 -22.04 19.13
CA SER A 417 20.56 -22.10 19.88
C SER A 417 19.41 -21.50 19.06
N ASP A 418 18.21 -22.02 19.27
CA ASP A 418 16.99 -21.48 18.65
C ASP A 418 16.77 -20.01 19.10
N TRP A 419 17.15 -19.69 20.33
CA TRP A 419 17.06 -18.32 20.86
C TRP A 419 17.95 -17.32 20.12
N GLU A 420 19.18 -17.69 19.82
CA GLU A 420 20.08 -16.82 19.05
C GLU A 420 19.54 -16.62 17.63
N ASN A 421 18.97 -17.65 17.04
CA ASN A 421 18.32 -17.53 15.73
C ASN A 421 17.09 -16.60 15.77
N ILE A 422 16.22 -16.75 16.78
CA ILE A 422 15.08 -15.83 16.99
C ILE A 422 15.59 -14.41 17.24
N ARG A 423 16.61 -14.24 18.07
CA ARG A 423 17.19 -12.93 18.34
C ARG A 423 17.76 -12.29 17.07
N LYS A 424 18.48 -13.03 16.25
CA LYS A 424 18.99 -12.56 14.95
C LYS A 424 17.85 -12.10 14.04
N VAL A 425 16.76 -12.87 13.97
CA VAL A 425 15.57 -12.51 13.20
C VAL A 425 14.95 -11.22 13.71
N LEU A 426 14.80 -11.07 15.04
CA LEU A 426 14.15 -9.91 15.65
C LEU A 426 15.03 -8.64 15.64
N THR A 427 16.35 -8.79 15.55
CA THR A 427 17.31 -7.68 15.56
C THR A 427 17.96 -7.42 14.21
N GLN A 428 17.72 -8.27 13.21
CA GLN A 428 18.28 -8.08 11.88
C GLN A 428 17.73 -6.80 11.27
N ASP A 429 18.64 -5.91 10.87
CA ASP A 429 18.27 -4.72 10.13
C ASP A 429 17.83 -5.12 8.71
N ILE A 430 16.53 -5.05 8.48
CA ILE A 430 15.93 -5.36 7.17
C ILE A 430 16.04 -4.15 6.23
N SER A 431 16.45 -2.97 6.73
CA SER A 431 16.58 -1.77 5.90
C SER A 431 17.61 -1.93 4.79
N ASP A 432 18.64 -2.76 5.01
CA ASP A 432 19.59 -3.14 3.97
C ASP A 432 19.01 -4.20 2.99
N ALA A 433 17.84 -4.74 3.30
CA ALA A 433 17.19 -5.78 2.50
C ALA A 433 16.42 -5.22 1.29
N LEU A 434 16.10 -3.96 1.27
CA LEU A 434 15.45 -3.34 0.13
C LEU A 434 16.50 -2.89 -0.89
N PRO A 435 16.31 -3.18 -2.19
CA PRO A 435 17.25 -2.78 -3.22
C PRO A 435 17.27 -1.26 -3.35
N VAL A 436 18.16 -0.62 -2.61
CA VAL A 436 18.49 0.78 -2.85
C VAL A 436 19.44 0.82 -4.04
N PRO A 437 19.19 1.63 -5.08
CA PRO A 437 20.16 1.81 -6.16
C PRO A 437 21.51 2.25 -5.58
N VAL A 438 22.57 1.52 -5.89
CA VAL A 438 23.94 1.73 -5.34
C VAL A 438 24.50 3.12 -5.68
N GLU A 439 23.92 3.86 -6.61
CA GLU A 439 24.36 5.19 -7.04
C GLU A 439 23.42 6.33 -6.58
N GLY A 440 22.56 6.07 -5.59
CA GLY A 440 21.77 7.13 -4.98
C GLY A 440 22.51 7.80 -3.82
N PRO A 441 22.23 9.07 -3.49
CA PRO A 441 22.69 9.64 -2.24
C PRO A 441 22.23 8.75 -1.09
N VAL A 442 23.10 8.61 -0.09
CA VAL A 442 22.78 7.94 1.18
C VAL A 442 21.39 8.38 1.61
N LEU A 443 20.49 7.43 1.86
CA LEU A 443 19.17 7.74 2.40
C LEU A 443 19.36 8.60 3.65
N PHE A 444 18.80 9.80 3.64
CA PHE A 444 18.88 10.67 4.81
C PHE A 444 18.18 9.98 5.98
N ALA A 445 18.63 10.27 7.20
CA ALA A 445 18.03 9.71 8.42
C ALA A 445 16.51 9.89 8.49
N LYS A 446 15.99 10.97 7.92
CA LYS A 446 14.53 11.22 7.78
C LYS A 446 13.80 10.20 6.92
N ASP A 447 14.47 9.65 5.90
CA ASP A 447 13.87 8.65 4.99
C ASP A 447 13.77 7.28 5.66
N LYS A 448 14.47 7.09 6.80
CA LYS A 448 14.43 5.87 7.62
C LYS A 448 13.44 5.94 8.78
N ARG A 449 12.67 7.01 8.92
CA ARG A 449 11.68 7.16 9.99
C ARG A 449 10.43 6.32 9.70
N ALA A 450 9.92 5.65 10.73
CA ALA A 450 8.72 4.82 10.62
C ALA A 450 7.43 5.61 10.35
N ALA A 451 7.46 6.94 10.50
CA ALA A 451 6.32 7.79 10.23
C ALA A 451 6.24 8.11 8.73
N ILE A 452 5.30 7.48 8.06
CA ILE A 452 5.01 7.62 6.63
C ILE A 452 3.53 7.93 6.43
N LEU A 453 3.20 8.52 5.29
CA LEU A 453 1.84 8.98 4.99
C LEU A 453 1.45 8.64 3.56
N ALA A 454 0.29 8.02 3.38
CA ALA A 454 -0.33 7.79 2.07
C ALA A 454 -1.65 8.57 1.96
N ASP A 455 -1.84 9.26 0.84
CA ASP A 455 -3.14 9.77 0.45
C ASP A 455 -3.88 8.71 -0.37
N VAL A 456 -5.04 8.26 0.11
CA VAL A 456 -5.70 7.06 -0.44
C VAL A 456 -7.00 7.36 -1.18
N HIS A 457 -7.66 8.45 -0.85
CA HIS A 457 -8.91 8.85 -1.49
C HIS A 457 -9.10 10.37 -1.46
N THR A 458 -9.78 10.91 -2.46
CA THR A 458 -10.23 12.30 -2.48
C THR A 458 -11.73 12.32 -2.72
N GLY A 459 -12.49 12.89 -1.79
CA GLY A 459 -13.96 12.93 -1.84
C GLY A 459 -14.55 14.30 -1.58
N GLN A 460 -15.71 14.54 -2.19
CA GLN A 460 -16.51 15.75 -1.98
C GLN A 460 -17.98 15.48 -2.31
N ASP A 461 -18.89 16.26 -1.73
CA ASP A 461 -20.26 16.42 -2.19
C ASP A 461 -20.77 17.86 -1.93
N SER A 462 -22.04 18.13 -2.23
CA SER A 462 -22.65 19.46 -2.02
C SER A 462 -22.64 19.93 -0.57
N ASN A 463 -22.56 19.03 0.41
CA ASN A 463 -22.58 19.29 1.84
C ASN A 463 -21.23 18.98 2.52
N TYR A 464 -20.28 18.44 1.77
CA TYR A 464 -18.96 18.06 2.25
C TYR A 464 -17.90 18.62 1.31
N PRO A 465 -17.17 19.66 1.73
CA PRO A 465 -16.13 20.26 0.89
C PRO A 465 -15.05 19.23 0.54
N PRO A 466 -14.29 19.46 -0.52
CA PRO A 466 -13.25 18.53 -0.94
C PRO A 466 -12.26 18.22 0.18
N HIS A 467 -12.09 16.95 0.49
CA HIS A 467 -11.11 16.43 1.47
C HIS A 467 -10.29 15.29 0.89
N ILE A 468 -9.08 15.15 1.39
CA ILE A 468 -8.19 14.02 1.11
C ILE A 468 -8.18 13.13 2.36
N LEU A 469 -8.40 11.84 2.17
CA LEU A 469 -8.20 10.81 3.18
C LEU A 469 -6.72 10.42 3.20
N TYR A 470 -6.15 10.50 4.38
CA TYR A 470 -4.78 10.10 4.66
C TYR A 470 -4.75 8.91 5.60
N GLU A 471 -3.88 7.95 5.25
CA GLU A 471 -3.47 6.84 6.09
C GLU A 471 -2.02 7.04 6.49
N GLY A 472 -1.72 7.01 7.78
CA GLY A 472 -0.38 7.25 8.27
C GLY A 472 0.07 6.18 9.26
N THR A 473 1.37 5.88 9.25
CA THR A 473 2.04 5.22 10.36
C THR A 473 2.84 6.24 11.16
N GLY A 474 3.25 5.87 12.36
CA GLY A 474 4.04 6.73 13.23
C GLY A 474 5.09 5.92 13.99
N VAL A 475 5.53 6.44 15.12
CA VAL A 475 6.41 5.70 16.03
C VAL A 475 5.70 4.43 16.50
N PRO A 476 6.33 3.25 16.40
CA PRO A 476 5.74 1.99 16.86
C PRO A 476 5.34 2.07 18.34
N TYR A 477 4.24 1.41 18.70
CA TYR A 477 3.85 1.25 20.09
C TYR A 477 4.55 0.04 20.71
N VAL A 478 4.92 0.19 21.98
CA VAL A 478 5.38 -0.95 22.79
C VAL A 478 4.17 -1.78 23.19
N ILE A 479 4.23 -3.09 22.97
CA ILE A 479 3.21 -4.05 23.38
C ILE A 479 3.77 -5.01 24.43
N PHE A 480 2.96 -5.30 25.45
CA PHE A 480 3.25 -6.29 26.46
C PHE A 480 2.26 -7.45 26.30
N THR A 481 2.79 -8.67 26.19
CA THR A 481 1.98 -9.88 26.05
C THR A 481 2.36 -10.89 27.12
N ALA A 482 1.37 -11.37 27.88
CA ALA A 482 1.57 -12.47 28.80
C ALA A 482 1.46 -13.80 28.06
N VAL A 483 2.48 -14.61 28.15
CA VAL A 483 2.53 -15.96 27.56
C VAL A 483 2.80 -16.98 28.66
N ASP A 484 2.20 -18.16 28.54
CA ASP A 484 2.49 -19.27 29.43
C ASP A 484 3.83 -19.91 29.06
N ASP A 485 4.60 -20.28 30.06
CA ASP A 485 5.88 -20.99 29.96
C ASP A 485 5.87 -22.15 30.95
N ALA A 486 6.71 -23.13 30.76
CA ALA A 486 6.86 -24.27 31.68
C ALA A 486 7.12 -23.88 33.16
N ASN A 487 7.65 -22.65 33.36
CA ASN A 487 7.92 -22.08 34.68
C ASN A 487 6.81 -21.10 35.17
N GLY A 488 5.66 -21.06 34.52
CA GLY A 488 4.55 -20.16 34.78
C GLY A 488 4.47 -18.97 33.80
N PRO A 489 3.44 -18.11 33.94
CA PRO A 489 3.23 -17.01 33.02
C PRO A 489 4.38 -15.99 33.08
N ARG A 490 4.86 -15.56 31.91
CA ARG A 490 5.87 -14.51 31.74
C ARG A 490 5.39 -13.39 30.84
N LEU A 491 5.94 -12.21 31.03
CA LEU A 491 5.65 -11.05 30.21
C LEU A 491 6.69 -10.94 29.09
N THR A 492 6.22 -10.83 27.87
CA THR A 492 7.04 -10.48 26.70
C THR A 492 6.82 -9.02 26.32
N VAL A 493 7.85 -8.41 25.72
CA VAL A 493 7.81 -7.03 25.26
C VAL A 493 8.17 -7.02 23.77
N GLY A 494 7.38 -6.30 22.98
CA GLY A 494 7.60 -6.18 21.55
C GLY A 494 7.08 -4.85 21.01
N PHE A 495 7.07 -4.72 19.71
CA PHE A 495 6.57 -3.55 19.02
C PHE A 495 5.38 -3.92 18.14
N THR A 496 4.47 -2.96 17.96
CA THR A 496 3.34 -3.05 17.05
C THR A 496 3.19 -1.75 16.29
N TYR A 497 2.62 -1.79 15.09
CA TYR A 497 2.36 -0.58 14.31
C TYR A 497 1.56 0.44 15.13
N SER A 498 1.83 1.72 14.88
CA SER A 498 0.86 2.78 15.11
C SER A 498 0.22 3.12 13.78
N HIS A 499 -1.09 3.25 13.75
CA HIS A 499 -1.84 3.61 12.55
C HIS A 499 -2.77 4.77 12.83
N TYR A 500 -2.87 5.69 11.87
CA TYR A 500 -3.66 6.91 11.93
C TYR A 500 -4.44 7.08 10.64
N GLU A 501 -5.74 7.31 10.76
CA GLU A 501 -6.62 7.67 9.66
C GLU A 501 -7.20 9.05 9.95
N PHE A 502 -7.11 9.96 8.99
CA PHE A 502 -7.67 11.31 9.11
C PHE A 502 -7.92 11.94 7.75
N THR A 503 -8.78 12.96 7.74
CA THR A 503 -9.04 13.75 6.53
C THR A 503 -8.50 15.15 6.67
N LYS A 504 -8.09 15.74 5.55
CA LYS A 504 -7.76 17.18 5.46
C LYS A 504 -8.48 17.83 4.29
N PRO A 505 -8.88 19.10 4.44
CA PRO A 505 -9.43 19.88 3.33
C PRO A 505 -8.49 19.88 2.13
N TYR A 506 -9.07 19.71 0.97
CA TYR A 506 -8.38 19.84 -0.30
C TYR A 506 -8.22 21.33 -0.64
N GLY A 507 -7.05 21.88 -0.52
CA GLY A 507 -6.86 23.33 -0.70
C GLY A 507 -5.41 23.76 -0.84
N GLY A 508 -4.56 22.92 -1.42
CA GLY A 508 -3.15 23.26 -1.54
C GLY A 508 -2.29 22.11 -2.01
N GLN A 509 -1.11 21.98 -1.44
CA GLN A 509 -0.24 20.85 -1.69
C GLN A 509 -0.69 19.62 -0.89
N ARG A 510 -0.51 18.43 -1.44
CA ARG A 510 -0.66 17.19 -0.69
C ARG A 510 0.43 17.08 0.35
N MET A 511 0.10 16.52 1.51
CA MET A 511 1.09 16.30 2.57
C MET A 511 2.15 15.30 2.10
N THR A 512 3.38 15.57 2.52
CA THR A 512 4.53 14.69 2.34
C THR A 512 4.87 13.95 3.63
N ASP A 513 5.78 12.98 3.55
CA ASP A 513 6.28 12.30 4.75
C ASP A 513 6.96 13.30 5.70
N GLU A 514 7.68 14.27 5.16
CA GLU A 514 8.33 15.31 5.95
C GLU A 514 7.30 16.14 6.75
N ASP A 515 6.18 16.51 6.12
CA ASP A 515 5.08 17.22 6.81
C ASP A 515 4.51 16.36 7.94
N TRP A 516 4.28 15.06 7.67
CA TRP A 516 3.72 14.11 8.62
C TRP A 516 4.67 13.82 9.78
N GLN A 517 5.97 13.66 9.49
CA GLN A 517 7.01 13.39 10.47
C GLN A 517 7.14 14.47 11.53
N THR A 518 6.77 15.71 11.24
CA THR A 518 6.77 16.82 12.23
C THR A 518 5.88 16.54 13.45
N ASN A 519 4.89 15.65 13.32
CA ASN A 519 4.02 15.24 14.42
C ASN A 519 4.71 14.28 15.42
N PHE A 520 5.86 13.70 15.06
CA PHE A 520 6.53 12.64 15.82
C PHE A 520 7.95 13.00 16.17
N TYR A 521 8.69 13.69 15.30
CA TYR A 521 10.11 13.95 15.41
C TYR A 521 10.40 15.44 15.47
N LYS A 522 11.43 15.80 16.22
CA LYS A 522 11.92 17.18 16.24
C LYS A 522 12.54 17.53 14.88
N PRO A 523 12.48 18.82 14.46
CA PRO A 523 13.21 19.28 13.28
C PRO A 523 14.71 19.09 13.45
N GLY A 524 15.39 18.63 12.41
CA GLY A 524 16.86 18.48 12.36
C GLY A 524 17.28 17.36 11.44
N ASP A 525 18.43 17.55 10.78
CA ASP A 525 19.03 16.55 9.88
C ASP A 525 19.97 15.57 10.62
N THR A 526 20.14 15.76 11.93
CA THR A 526 20.96 14.86 12.74
C THR A 526 20.23 13.55 13.00
N TYR A 527 20.94 12.46 12.75
CA TYR A 527 20.45 11.10 12.98
C TYR A 527 20.22 10.86 14.47
N ASN A 528 19.08 11.27 14.97
CA ASN A 528 18.59 10.77 16.24
C ASN A 528 17.16 10.29 16.06
N ALA A 529 17.01 9.00 15.78
CA ALA A 529 15.72 8.34 15.61
C ALA A 529 14.81 8.48 16.84
N PHE A 530 15.33 8.95 17.97
CA PHE A 530 14.66 9.09 19.25
C PHE A 530 14.35 10.54 19.67
N ASP A 531 14.64 11.54 18.83
CA ASP A 531 14.27 12.94 19.09
C ASP A 531 12.78 13.19 18.83
N TYR A 532 11.95 12.59 19.69
CA TYR A 532 10.51 12.70 19.60
C TYR A 532 9.99 14.05 20.09
N VAL A 533 8.89 14.51 19.47
CA VAL A 533 8.13 15.66 19.98
C VAL A 533 7.36 15.30 21.27
N ALA A 534 6.93 16.32 21.99
CA ALA A 534 6.09 16.11 23.18
C ALA A 534 4.81 15.30 22.84
N LYS A 535 4.37 14.45 23.78
CA LYS A 535 3.20 13.60 23.61
C LYS A 535 1.93 14.38 23.20
N SER A 536 1.80 15.62 23.64
CA SER A 536 0.66 16.49 23.33
C SER A 536 0.58 16.92 21.87
N LEU A 537 1.68 16.77 21.09
CA LEU A 537 1.71 17.12 19.66
C LEU A 537 1.43 15.92 18.76
N LYS A 538 1.39 14.69 19.31
CA LYS A 538 1.10 13.49 18.53
C LYS A 538 -0.37 13.45 18.12
N PRO A 539 -0.68 12.95 16.90
CA PRO A 539 -2.05 12.81 16.43
C PRO A 539 -2.89 11.94 17.37
N ALA A 540 -4.19 12.16 17.37
CA ALA A 540 -5.13 11.33 18.12
C ALA A 540 -5.18 9.91 17.54
N VAL A 541 -5.20 8.92 18.42
CA VAL A 541 -5.35 7.52 18.03
C VAL A 541 -6.81 7.27 17.64
N ASN A 542 -7.03 6.52 16.59
CA ASN A 542 -8.35 6.11 16.14
C ASN A 542 -9.13 5.39 17.25
N TYR A 543 -10.43 5.62 17.35
CA TYR A 543 -11.25 5.14 18.47
C TYR A 543 -11.24 3.60 18.59
N TRP A 544 -11.12 2.88 17.49
CA TRP A 544 -11.13 1.40 17.48
C TRP A 544 -9.85 0.76 18.03
N TYR A 545 -8.78 1.55 18.19
CA TYR A 545 -7.53 1.07 18.80
C TYR A 545 -7.41 1.42 20.29
N LYS A 546 -8.33 2.21 20.85
CA LYS A 546 -8.24 2.65 22.25
C LYS A 546 -8.27 1.50 23.24
N ILE A 547 -8.89 0.36 22.88
CA ILE A 547 -8.90 -0.85 23.71
C ILE A 547 -7.49 -1.42 23.96
N LEU A 548 -6.49 -1.06 23.14
CA LEU A 548 -5.12 -1.53 23.30
C LEU A 548 -4.34 -0.77 24.40
N PHE A 549 -4.84 0.37 24.85
CA PHE A 549 -4.14 1.22 25.81
C PHE A 549 -4.65 0.97 27.22
N ALA A 550 -3.74 0.51 28.10
CA ALA A 550 -4.06 0.32 29.53
C ALA A 550 -4.49 1.65 30.17
N GLY A 551 -5.59 1.64 30.92
CA GLY A 551 -6.05 2.81 31.68
C GLY A 551 -6.81 3.87 30.88
N LYS A 552 -7.39 3.53 29.72
CA LYS A 552 -8.26 4.42 28.95
C LYS A 552 -9.63 3.81 28.72
#